data_95978e5a6c2886de3c69422045f05414
#
_entry.id   95978e5a6c2886de3c69422045f05414
#
_cell.length_a   1.000
_cell.length_b   1.000
_cell.length_c   1.000
_cell.angle_alpha   90.00
_cell.angle_beta   90.00
_cell.angle_gamma   90.00
#
_symmetry.space_group_name_H-M   'P 1'
#
loop_
_entity.id
_entity.type
_entity.pdbx_description
1 polymer ?
#
loop_
_entity_poly.entity_id
_entity_poly.type
_entity_poly.pdbx_seq_one_letter_code
_entity_poly.pdbx_strand_id
1 'polypeptide(L)'
;MNPKSIERALDRYRAFKDEDVRRRLAIFGPLILEAAAISNELDDEDVVVEREPTADETIAASKPNGTPLLRAGFVRINADSFCRCAKHLGSVLLKSLELDEKLGSAAQHFDFAPYCTEALVRTASENPHGYLEAVVKLWDSGDADEALLDIFVLPVLGETLRAYLTRFAEKASGLLERSEEQKPSYSRTNTCFCCGSEPDIAAVVETTLRGNVKKLFCSTCGASWLYERI
;
A
#
# COMPACT_ATOMS: atom_id res chain seq x y z
N MET A 1 9.98 1.14 -3.54
CA MET A 1 9.86 2.30 -2.60
C MET A 1 11.25 2.71 -2.12
N ASN A 2 11.59 4.02 -2.04
CA ASN A 2 12.94 4.46 -1.64
C ASN A 2 12.96 4.87 -0.15
N PRO A 3 13.55 4.05 0.76
CA PRO A 3 13.59 4.33 2.19
C PRO A 3 14.24 5.67 2.54
N LYS A 4 15.31 6.07 1.85
CA LYS A 4 15.99 7.36 2.06
C LYS A 4 15.09 8.57 1.75
N SER A 5 14.19 8.44 0.76
CA SER A 5 13.25 9.51 0.44
C SER A 5 12.15 9.61 1.49
N ILE A 6 11.71 8.47 2.04
CA ILE A 6 10.74 8.41 3.13
C ILE A 6 11.35 9.02 4.40
N GLU A 7 12.56 8.61 4.77
CA GLU A 7 13.28 9.14 5.93
C GLU A 7 13.42 10.67 5.86
N ARG A 8 13.85 11.21 4.70
CA ARG A 8 13.92 12.67 4.50
C ARG A 8 12.56 13.36 4.62
N ALA A 9 11.50 12.71 4.16
CA ALA A 9 10.14 13.24 4.31
C ALA A 9 9.73 13.26 5.79
N LEU A 10 9.93 12.17 6.51
CA LEU A 10 9.64 12.08 7.95
C LEU A 10 10.42 13.12 8.74
N ASP A 11 11.71 13.35 8.43
CA ASP A 11 12.53 14.38 9.09
C ASP A 11 11.97 15.80 8.88
N ARG A 12 11.48 16.12 7.68
CA ARG A 12 10.82 17.41 7.42
C ARG A 12 9.54 17.58 8.24
N TYR A 13 8.77 16.52 8.43
CA TYR A 13 7.53 16.56 9.19
C TYR A 13 7.75 16.57 10.71
N ARG A 14 8.92 16.17 11.22
CA ARG A 14 9.27 16.31 12.66
C ARG A 14 9.18 17.75 13.15
N ALA A 15 9.43 18.73 12.27
CA ALA A 15 9.30 20.16 12.57
C ALA A 15 7.93 20.74 12.21
N PHE A 16 6.96 19.91 11.83
CA PHE A 16 5.64 20.39 11.43
C PHE A 16 4.88 20.99 12.62
N LYS A 17 4.09 22.05 12.39
CA LYS A 17 3.43 22.77 13.48
C LYS A 17 2.30 21.97 14.12
N ASP A 18 1.64 21.12 13.36
CA ASP A 18 0.54 20.29 13.82
C ASP A 18 1.06 19.12 14.67
N GLU A 19 0.65 19.09 15.92
CA GLU A 19 1.08 18.09 16.91
C GLU A 19 0.52 16.71 16.62
N ASP A 20 -0.72 16.63 16.15
CA ASP A 20 -1.36 15.34 15.80
C ASP A 20 -0.66 14.68 14.61
N VAL A 21 -0.26 15.48 13.61
CA VAL A 21 0.53 14.97 12.47
C VAL A 21 1.88 14.45 12.97
N ARG A 22 2.58 15.19 13.83
CA ARG A 22 3.86 14.74 14.40
C ARG A 22 3.72 13.44 15.18
N ARG A 23 2.69 13.34 16.03
CA ARG A 23 2.40 12.15 16.83
C ARG A 23 2.11 10.95 15.95
N ARG A 24 1.25 11.08 14.94
CA ARG A 24 0.97 10.00 13.97
C ARG A 24 2.22 9.55 13.23
N LEU A 25 3.06 10.47 12.79
CA LEU A 25 4.31 10.14 12.11
C LEU A 25 5.36 9.53 13.03
N ALA A 26 5.37 9.89 14.31
CA ALA A 26 6.22 9.22 15.31
C ALA A 26 5.81 7.76 15.52
N ILE A 27 4.51 7.47 15.48
CA ILE A 27 3.96 6.11 15.64
C ILE A 27 4.16 5.28 14.36
N PHE A 28 3.70 5.78 13.22
CA PHE A 28 3.64 5.00 11.97
C PHE A 28 4.88 5.16 11.08
N GLY A 29 5.70 6.18 11.31
CA GLY A 29 6.92 6.40 10.53
C GLY A 29 7.89 5.22 10.51
N PRO A 30 8.22 4.60 11.66
CA PRO A 30 9.05 3.40 11.72
C PRO A 30 8.45 2.23 10.93
N LEU A 31 7.12 2.03 11.01
CA LEU A 31 6.41 0.99 10.26
C LEU A 31 6.55 1.19 8.75
N ILE A 32 6.31 2.41 8.26
CA ILE A 32 6.42 2.76 6.83
C ILE A 32 7.86 2.60 6.32
N LEU A 33 8.86 2.99 7.11
CA LEU A 33 10.27 2.82 6.76
C LEU A 33 10.66 1.35 6.64
N GLU A 34 10.23 0.54 7.61
CA GLU A 34 10.51 -0.89 7.61
C GLU A 34 9.82 -1.60 6.45
N ALA A 35 8.55 -1.29 6.18
CA ALA A 35 7.83 -1.82 5.02
C ALA A 35 8.54 -1.47 3.70
N ALA A 36 9.11 -0.26 3.60
CA ALA A 36 9.89 0.16 2.45
C ALA A 36 11.22 -0.60 2.32
N ALA A 37 11.88 -0.91 3.44
CA ALA A 37 13.09 -1.71 3.45
C ALA A 37 12.78 -3.14 2.99
N ILE A 38 11.77 -3.78 3.58
CA ILE A 38 11.31 -5.12 3.21
C ILE A 38 10.96 -5.18 1.72
N SER A 39 10.22 -4.20 1.18
CA SER A 39 9.85 -4.16 -0.25
C SER A 39 11.05 -4.25 -1.20
N ASN A 40 12.24 -3.79 -0.78
CA ASN A 40 13.46 -3.87 -1.59
C ASN A 40 14.21 -5.20 -1.41
N GLU A 41 13.92 -5.94 -0.35
CA GLU A 41 14.56 -7.22 -0.01
C GLU A 41 13.76 -8.44 -0.51
N LEU A 42 12.45 -8.27 -0.78
CA LEU A 42 11.60 -9.34 -1.30
C LEU A 42 12.16 -9.89 -2.62
N ASP A 43 12.16 -11.21 -2.75
CA ASP A 43 12.59 -11.94 -3.92
C ASP A 43 11.45 -12.72 -4.60
N ASP A 44 11.79 -13.55 -5.58
CA ASP A 44 10.80 -14.34 -6.34
C ASP A 44 10.20 -15.50 -5.53
N GLU A 45 10.76 -15.85 -4.36
CA GLU A 45 10.15 -16.81 -3.43
C GLU A 45 9.04 -16.16 -2.59
N ASP A 46 9.16 -14.85 -2.36
CA ASP A 46 8.21 -14.05 -1.58
C ASP A 46 7.05 -13.54 -2.43
N VAL A 47 7.37 -12.99 -3.62
CA VAL A 47 6.39 -12.42 -4.54
C VAL A 47 6.78 -12.69 -5.99
N VAL A 48 5.94 -13.44 -6.68
CA VAL A 48 6.12 -13.74 -8.10
C VAL A 48 5.36 -12.76 -8.95
N VAL A 49 6.05 -12.09 -9.87
CA VAL A 49 5.41 -11.38 -10.98
C VAL A 49 5.28 -12.37 -12.13
N GLU A 50 4.10 -12.98 -12.27
CA GLU A 50 3.82 -14.04 -13.27
C GLU A 50 4.06 -13.56 -14.70
N ARG A 51 3.75 -12.30 -14.96
CA ARG A 51 4.11 -11.57 -16.18
C ARG A 51 4.06 -10.07 -15.95
N GLU A 52 4.76 -9.34 -16.77
CA GLU A 52 4.71 -7.90 -16.71
C GLU A 52 3.56 -7.33 -17.56
N PRO A 53 2.89 -6.25 -17.10
CA PRO A 53 1.89 -5.60 -17.90
C PRO A 53 2.54 -4.90 -19.10
N THR A 54 1.84 -4.91 -20.23
CA THR A 54 2.19 -4.09 -21.39
C THR A 54 1.72 -2.65 -21.19
N ALA A 55 2.24 -1.72 -22.03
CA ALA A 55 1.77 -0.35 -22.05
C ALA A 55 0.27 -0.26 -22.37
N ASP A 56 -0.22 -1.06 -23.32
CA ASP A 56 -1.63 -1.06 -23.73
C ASP A 56 -2.55 -1.55 -22.62
N GLU A 57 -2.17 -2.61 -21.88
CA GLU A 57 -2.92 -3.10 -20.72
C GLU A 57 -2.96 -2.06 -19.60
N THR A 58 -1.83 -1.38 -19.35
CA THR A 58 -1.74 -0.34 -18.34
C THR A 58 -2.62 0.87 -18.70
N ILE A 59 -2.62 1.29 -19.98
CA ILE A 59 -3.51 2.33 -20.50
C ILE A 59 -4.97 1.89 -20.39
N ALA A 60 -5.28 0.64 -20.74
CA ALA A 60 -6.66 0.13 -20.67
C ALA A 60 -7.18 0.12 -19.22
N ALA A 61 -6.34 -0.32 -18.25
CA ALA A 61 -6.66 -0.30 -16.83
C ALA A 61 -6.86 1.13 -16.28
N SER A 62 -6.17 2.12 -16.83
CA SER A 62 -6.27 3.52 -16.38
C SER A 62 -7.49 4.29 -16.91
N LYS A 63 -8.28 3.69 -17.80
CA LYS A 63 -9.52 4.30 -18.32
C LYS A 63 -10.66 4.19 -17.32
N PRO A 64 -11.67 5.08 -17.38
CA PRO A 64 -12.91 4.89 -16.64
C PRO A 64 -13.48 3.49 -16.91
N ASN A 65 -13.84 2.76 -15.86
CA ASN A 65 -14.29 1.36 -15.90
C ASN A 65 -13.23 0.34 -16.40
N GLY A 66 -11.96 0.71 -16.44
CA GLY A 66 -10.87 -0.23 -16.70
C GLY A 66 -10.75 -1.28 -15.58
N THR A 67 -10.39 -2.51 -15.94
CA THR A 67 -10.12 -3.55 -14.94
C THR A 67 -8.75 -3.29 -14.32
N PRO A 68 -8.63 -3.18 -12.99
CA PRO A 68 -7.34 -3.04 -12.33
C PRO A 68 -6.37 -4.16 -12.68
N LEU A 69 -5.09 -3.82 -12.86
CA LEU A 69 -4.07 -4.78 -13.31
C LEU A 69 -3.98 -6.01 -12.39
N LEU A 70 -3.98 -5.83 -11.07
CA LEU A 70 -3.85 -6.96 -10.14
C LEU A 70 -4.96 -8.00 -10.31
N ARG A 71 -6.17 -7.61 -10.70
CA ARG A 71 -7.28 -8.54 -10.96
C ARG A 71 -7.03 -9.48 -12.14
N ALA A 72 -6.06 -9.19 -12.98
CA ALA A 72 -5.66 -10.06 -14.08
C ALA A 72 -4.60 -11.10 -13.68
N GLY A 73 -4.28 -11.24 -12.38
CA GLY A 73 -3.38 -12.27 -11.86
C GLY A 73 -1.91 -12.05 -12.23
N PHE A 74 -1.48 -10.80 -12.32
CA PHE A 74 -0.07 -10.48 -12.62
C PHE A 74 0.87 -10.79 -11.47
N VAL A 75 0.37 -10.82 -10.23
CA VAL A 75 1.16 -10.96 -9.02
C VAL A 75 0.63 -12.10 -8.17
N ARG A 76 1.53 -12.92 -7.65
CA ARG A 76 1.22 -13.95 -6.66
C ARG A 76 2.12 -13.78 -5.45
N ILE A 77 1.53 -13.70 -4.27
CA ILE A 77 2.21 -13.50 -2.99
C ILE A 77 2.30 -14.85 -2.27
N ASN A 78 3.45 -15.16 -1.69
CA ASN A 78 3.63 -16.32 -0.83
C ASN A 78 3.00 -16.04 0.54
N ALA A 79 2.07 -16.91 0.98
CA ALA A 79 1.30 -16.72 2.21
C ALA A 79 2.17 -16.79 3.47
N ASP A 80 3.14 -17.70 3.53
CA ASP A 80 4.04 -17.83 4.66
C ASP A 80 4.96 -16.62 4.80
N SER A 81 5.49 -16.14 3.67
CA SER A 81 6.30 -14.92 3.62
C SER A 81 5.50 -13.70 4.05
N PHE A 82 4.29 -13.55 3.53
CA PHE A 82 3.37 -12.48 3.92
C PHE A 82 3.08 -12.48 5.43
N CYS A 83 2.82 -13.67 6.00
CA CYS A 83 2.58 -13.81 7.43
C CYS A 83 3.81 -13.45 8.27
N ARG A 84 5.01 -13.87 7.85
CA ARG A 84 6.27 -13.49 8.52
C ARG A 84 6.47 -11.99 8.49
N CYS A 85 6.22 -11.36 7.35
CA CYS A 85 6.31 -9.90 7.18
C CYS A 85 5.32 -9.18 8.11
N ALA A 86 4.04 -9.61 8.17
CA ALA A 86 3.04 -9.04 9.06
C ALA A 86 3.46 -9.14 10.54
N LYS A 87 3.96 -10.30 10.99
CA LYS A 87 4.48 -10.48 12.35
C LYS A 87 5.66 -9.56 12.66
N HIS A 88 6.59 -9.42 11.71
CA HIS A 88 7.73 -8.52 11.86
C HIS A 88 7.28 -7.05 11.96
N LEU A 89 6.46 -6.58 11.02
CA LEU A 89 5.92 -5.22 11.03
C LEU A 89 5.07 -4.94 12.28
N GLY A 90 4.32 -5.93 12.77
CA GLY A 90 3.61 -5.84 14.04
C GLY A 90 4.56 -5.57 15.20
N SER A 91 5.70 -6.27 15.25
CA SER A 91 6.73 -6.05 16.28
C SER A 91 7.37 -4.66 16.19
N VAL A 92 7.48 -4.09 14.99
CA VAL A 92 7.99 -2.72 14.78
C VAL A 92 6.99 -1.70 15.28
N LEU A 93 5.72 -1.83 14.90
CA LEU A 93 4.66 -0.90 15.32
C LEU A 93 4.48 -0.88 16.83
N LEU A 94 4.51 -2.03 17.48
CA LEU A 94 4.38 -2.15 18.94
C LEU A 94 5.41 -1.32 19.73
N LYS A 95 6.61 -1.13 19.19
CA LYS A 95 7.65 -0.32 19.84
C LYS A 95 7.33 1.18 19.86
N SER A 96 6.44 1.62 18.97
CA SER A 96 6.08 3.04 18.80
C SER A 96 4.68 3.36 19.32
N LEU A 97 3.86 2.34 19.62
CA LEU A 97 2.51 2.51 20.15
C LEU A 97 2.54 2.67 21.69
N GLU A 98 1.82 3.68 22.14
CA GLU A 98 1.50 3.87 23.57
C GLU A 98 0.13 3.25 23.83
N LEU A 99 0.09 2.00 24.25
CA LEU A 99 -1.14 1.24 24.53
C LEU A 99 -1.32 1.08 26.05
N ASP A 100 -2.58 1.02 26.48
CA ASP A 100 -2.87 0.56 27.84
C ASP A 100 -2.48 -0.91 28.01
N GLU A 101 -2.47 -1.39 29.26
CA GLU A 101 -2.02 -2.74 29.59
C GLU A 101 -2.82 -3.84 28.85
N LYS A 102 -4.15 -3.65 28.70
CA LYS A 102 -5.04 -4.62 28.06
C LYS A 102 -4.75 -4.71 26.56
N LEU A 103 -4.75 -3.56 25.85
CA LEU A 103 -4.48 -3.50 24.42
C LEU A 103 -3.04 -3.88 24.10
N GLY A 104 -2.08 -3.47 24.94
CA GLY A 104 -0.68 -3.82 24.78
C GLY A 104 -0.44 -5.33 24.89
N SER A 105 -1.06 -5.99 25.87
CA SER A 105 -1.00 -7.45 26.01
C SER A 105 -1.66 -8.15 24.81
N ALA A 106 -2.83 -7.69 24.36
CA ALA A 106 -3.52 -8.26 23.22
C ALA A 106 -2.71 -8.13 21.93
N ALA A 107 -2.11 -6.95 21.68
CA ALA A 107 -1.27 -6.71 20.52
C ALA A 107 0.02 -7.54 20.53
N GLN A 108 0.65 -7.71 21.72
CA GLN A 108 1.88 -8.49 21.88
C GLN A 108 1.69 -9.98 21.56
N HIS A 109 0.50 -10.53 21.86
CA HIS A 109 0.17 -11.94 21.64
C HIS A 109 -0.69 -12.16 20.39
N PHE A 110 -0.85 -11.14 19.56
CA PHE A 110 -1.70 -11.20 18.37
C PHE A 110 -1.17 -12.20 17.35
N ASP A 111 -2.03 -13.12 16.91
CA ASP A 111 -1.69 -14.06 15.84
C ASP A 111 -2.23 -13.58 14.48
N PHE A 112 -1.32 -13.29 13.57
CA PHE A 112 -1.64 -12.90 12.20
C PHE A 112 -2.01 -14.10 11.30
N ALA A 113 -1.77 -15.35 11.70
CA ALA A 113 -1.95 -16.52 10.85
C ALA A 113 -3.38 -16.67 10.28
N PRO A 114 -4.47 -16.40 11.03
CA PRO A 114 -5.83 -16.47 10.50
C PRO A 114 -6.09 -15.50 9.32
N TYR A 115 -5.35 -14.39 9.27
CA TYR A 115 -5.46 -13.33 8.25
C TYR A 115 -4.50 -13.54 7.07
N CYS A 116 -3.62 -14.53 7.16
CA CYS A 116 -2.56 -14.81 6.17
C CYS A 116 -2.75 -16.18 5.50
N THR A 117 -3.97 -16.72 5.46
CA THR A 117 -4.24 -17.98 4.76
C THR A 117 -4.02 -17.84 3.25
N GLU A 118 -3.67 -18.92 2.55
CA GLU A 118 -3.47 -18.90 1.09
C GLU A 118 -4.64 -18.27 0.33
N ALA A 119 -5.88 -18.54 0.75
CA ALA A 119 -7.07 -17.97 0.12
C ALA A 119 -7.15 -16.45 0.30
N LEU A 120 -6.86 -15.94 1.51
CA LEU A 120 -6.86 -14.50 1.79
C LEU A 120 -5.69 -13.79 1.12
N VAL A 121 -4.49 -14.38 1.13
CA VAL A 121 -3.31 -13.80 0.50
C VAL A 121 -3.44 -13.79 -1.03
N ARG A 122 -4.12 -14.78 -1.62
CA ARG A 122 -4.51 -14.71 -3.03
C ARG A 122 -5.45 -13.55 -3.29
N THR A 123 -6.46 -13.34 -2.42
CA THR A 123 -7.31 -12.14 -2.52
C THR A 123 -6.48 -10.86 -2.37
N ALA A 124 -5.51 -10.83 -1.46
CA ALA A 124 -4.59 -9.72 -1.28
C ALA A 124 -3.81 -9.37 -2.55
N SER A 125 -3.36 -10.38 -3.31
CA SER A 125 -2.62 -10.17 -4.56
C SER A 125 -3.49 -9.69 -5.73
N GLU A 126 -4.78 -10.08 -5.78
CA GLU A 126 -5.70 -9.76 -6.87
C GLU A 126 -6.59 -8.54 -6.57
N ASN A 127 -7.02 -8.39 -5.33
CA ASN A 127 -7.93 -7.35 -4.85
C ASN A 127 -7.57 -6.92 -3.41
N PRO A 128 -6.54 -6.10 -3.22
CA PRO A 128 -6.06 -5.69 -1.89
C PRO A 128 -7.13 -5.05 -1.01
N HIS A 129 -8.03 -4.24 -1.60
CA HIS A 129 -9.14 -3.65 -0.86
C HIS A 129 -10.11 -4.73 -0.33
N GLY A 130 -10.50 -5.66 -1.19
CA GLY A 130 -11.35 -6.80 -0.79
C GLY A 130 -10.70 -7.71 0.26
N TYR A 131 -9.36 -7.80 0.28
CA TYR A 131 -8.65 -8.48 1.36
C TYR A 131 -8.83 -7.74 2.70
N LEU A 132 -8.63 -6.42 2.75
CA LEU A 132 -8.83 -5.65 3.98
C LEU A 132 -10.28 -5.71 4.47
N GLU A 133 -11.26 -5.66 3.56
CA GLU A 133 -12.67 -5.89 3.91
C GLU A 133 -12.91 -7.29 4.49
N ALA A 134 -12.26 -8.32 3.96
CA ALA A 134 -12.36 -9.67 4.49
C ALA A 134 -11.74 -9.80 5.89
N VAL A 135 -10.63 -9.09 6.14
CA VAL A 135 -10.02 -8.98 7.49
C VAL A 135 -11.01 -8.39 8.48
N VAL A 136 -11.66 -7.26 8.15
CA VAL A 136 -12.68 -6.62 9.00
C VAL A 136 -13.84 -7.59 9.29
N LYS A 137 -14.38 -8.26 8.27
CA LYS A 137 -15.46 -9.24 8.44
C LYS A 137 -15.08 -10.42 9.34
N LEU A 138 -13.84 -10.90 9.23
CA LEU A 138 -13.33 -11.95 10.13
C LEU A 138 -13.21 -11.45 11.57
N TRP A 139 -12.81 -10.19 11.73
CA TRP A 139 -12.73 -9.55 13.05
C TRP A 139 -14.10 -9.40 13.70
N ASP A 140 -15.10 -8.92 12.98
CA ASP A 140 -16.48 -8.73 13.46
C ASP A 140 -17.14 -10.04 13.92
N SER A 141 -16.63 -11.19 13.46
CA SER A 141 -17.12 -12.51 13.89
C SER A 141 -16.53 -12.98 15.23
N GLY A 142 -15.60 -12.22 15.82
CA GLY A 142 -14.92 -12.51 17.10
C GLY A 142 -15.26 -11.50 18.20
N ASP A 143 -14.86 -11.81 19.45
CA ASP A 143 -15.03 -10.93 20.61
C ASP A 143 -13.83 -9.96 20.80
N ALA A 144 -13.12 -9.61 19.73
CA ALA A 144 -11.90 -8.82 19.81
C ALA A 144 -12.21 -7.32 19.84
N ASP A 145 -11.34 -6.54 20.47
CA ASP A 145 -11.50 -5.10 20.68
C ASP A 145 -11.32 -4.33 19.34
N GLU A 146 -12.33 -3.58 18.89
CA GLU A 146 -12.29 -2.79 17.63
C GLU A 146 -11.10 -1.82 17.60
N ALA A 147 -10.72 -1.26 18.75
CA ALA A 147 -9.57 -0.37 18.81
C ALA A 147 -8.27 -1.07 18.41
N LEU A 148 -8.11 -2.35 18.72
CA LEU A 148 -6.93 -3.13 18.30
C LEU A 148 -6.90 -3.34 16.79
N LEU A 149 -8.06 -3.56 16.17
CA LEU A 149 -8.17 -3.66 14.71
C LEU A 149 -7.63 -2.39 14.04
N ASP A 150 -8.16 -1.23 14.45
CA ASP A 150 -7.88 0.05 13.80
C ASP A 150 -6.45 0.56 14.03
N ILE A 151 -5.94 0.42 15.25
CA ILE A 151 -4.64 1.01 15.60
C ILE A 151 -3.45 0.08 15.36
N PHE A 152 -3.69 -1.23 15.24
CA PHE A 152 -2.62 -2.21 15.13
C PHE A 152 -2.77 -3.13 13.90
N VAL A 153 -3.89 -3.87 13.78
CA VAL A 153 -4.01 -4.94 12.79
C VAL A 153 -4.09 -4.41 11.36
N LEU A 154 -5.00 -3.47 11.09
CA LEU A 154 -5.16 -2.88 9.75
C LEU A 154 -3.94 -2.10 9.28
N PRO A 155 -3.27 -1.26 10.11
CA PRO A 155 -2.02 -0.63 9.72
C PRO A 155 -0.91 -1.62 9.37
N VAL A 156 -0.74 -2.70 10.16
CA VAL A 156 0.28 -3.73 9.88
C VAL A 156 -0.02 -4.46 8.57
N LEU A 157 -1.25 -4.93 8.38
CA LEU A 157 -1.62 -5.65 7.16
C LEU A 157 -1.62 -4.74 5.93
N GLY A 158 -2.01 -3.47 6.08
CA GLY A 158 -1.94 -2.46 5.01
C GLY A 158 -0.50 -2.19 4.55
N GLU A 159 0.44 -2.00 5.47
CA GLU A 159 1.85 -1.82 5.12
C GLU A 159 2.51 -3.11 4.63
N THR A 160 2.06 -4.28 5.10
CA THR A 160 2.47 -5.57 4.52
C THR A 160 2.04 -5.66 3.06
N LEU A 161 0.77 -5.41 2.73
CA LEU A 161 0.29 -5.33 1.35
C LEU A 161 1.13 -4.40 0.50
N ARG A 162 1.37 -3.20 1.02
CA ARG A 162 2.15 -2.19 0.32
C ARG A 162 3.56 -2.65 0.02
N ALA A 163 4.24 -3.31 0.98
CA ALA A 163 5.57 -3.84 0.76
C ALA A 163 5.63 -4.82 -0.42
N TYR A 164 4.66 -5.74 -0.52
CA TYR A 164 4.62 -6.75 -1.58
C TYR A 164 4.19 -6.20 -2.95
N LEU A 165 3.34 -5.18 -2.99
CA LEU A 165 2.74 -4.69 -4.24
C LEU A 165 3.49 -3.52 -4.87
N THR A 166 4.30 -2.78 -4.08
CA THR A 166 4.91 -1.52 -4.52
C THR A 166 5.80 -1.69 -5.75
N ARG A 167 6.64 -2.74 -5.83
CA ARG A 167 7.55 -2.93 -6.98
C ARG A 167 6.79 -3.09 -8.29
N PHE A 168 5.73 -3.89 -8.29
CA PHE A 168 4.85 -4.05 -9.44
C PHE A 168 4.14 -2.73 -9.79
N ALA A 169 3.58 -2.07 -8.79
CA ALA A 169 2.83 -0.83 -8.95
C ALA A 169 3.70 0.35 -9.45
N GLU A 170 4.92 0.50 -8.96
CA GLU A 170 5.89 1.50 -9.45
C GLU A 170 6.25 1.25 -10.93
N LYS A 171 6.45 -0.01 -11.31
CA LYS A 171 6.74 -0.38 -12.70
C LYS A 171 5.56 -0.07 -13.62
N ALA A 172 4.35 -0.43 -13.20
CA ALA A 172 3.12 -0.11 -13.94
C ALA A 172 2.92 1.41 -14.05
N SER A 173 3.17 2.17 -12.99
CA SER A 173 3.10 3.64 -12.99
C SER A 173 4.09 4.25 -13.98
N GLY A 174 5.33 3.74 -14.02
CA GLY A 174 6.34 4.20 -14.98
C GLY A 174 6.00 3.86 -16.43
N LEU A 175 5.30 2.75 -16.70
CA LEU A 175 4.78 2.42 -18.03
C LEU A 175 3.69 3.41 -18.45
N LEU A 176 2.75 3.71 -17.54
CA LEU A 176 1.67 4.66 -17.81
C LEU A 176 2.22 6.06 -18.08
N GLU A 177 3.13 6.57 -17.26
CA GLU A 177 3.74 7.89 -17.43
C GLU A 177 4.44 8.03 -18.79
N ARG A 178 5.24 7.04 -19.20
CA ARG A 178 5.92 7.04 -20.51
C ARG A 178 4.91 7.00 -21.68
N SER A 179 3.84 6.27 -21.54
CA SER A 179 2.79 6.18 -22.55
C SER A 179 2.03 7.50 -22.69
N GLU A 180 1.78 8.17 -21.58
CA GLU A 180 1.13 9.49 -21.54
C GLU A 180 2.03 10.62 -22.07
N GLU A 181 3.36 10.49 -21.99
CA GLU A 181 4.30 11.41 -22.63
C GLU A 181 4.22 11.36 -24.16
N GLN A 182 3.96 10.17 -24.71
CA GLN A 182 3.85 9.98 -26.15
C GLN A 182 2.46 10.37 -26.70
N LYS A 183 1.39 10.11 -25.95
CA LYS A 183 0.01 10.46 -26.30
C LYS A 183 -0.71 10.95 -25.03
N PRO A 184 -0.84 12.27 -24.85
CA PRO A 184 -1.48 12.84 -23.67
C PRO A 184 -2.95 12.38 -23.55
N SER A 185 -3.21 11.41 -22.73
CA SER A 185 -4.54 11.03 -22.29
C SER A 185 -4.50 10.96 -20.78
N TYR A 186 -5.05 11.96 -20.09
CA TYR A 186 -5.15 11.90 -18.65
C TYR A 186 -6.11 10.78 -18.24
N SER A 187 -5.67 9.94 -17.34
CA SER A 187 -6.56 9.01 -16.67
C SER A 187 -7.53 9.82 -15.81
N ARG A 188 -8.80 9.76 -16.10
CA ARG A 188 -9.85 10.38 -15.27
C ARG A 188 -10.50 9.38 -14.30
N THR A 189 -9.82 8.26 -14.03
CA THR A 189 -10.33 7.31 -13.07
C THR A 189 -10.05 7.80 -11.65
N ASN A 190 -11.08 7.71 -10.80
CA ASN A 190 -10.99 7.97 -9.36
C ASN A 190 -10.57 6.71 -8.60
N THR A 191 -10.25 5.62 -9.28
CA THR A 191 -9.77 4.38 -8.69
C THR A 191 -8.38 4.05 -9.19
N CYS A 192 -7.60 3.39 -8.39
CA CYS A 192 -6.25 2.99 -8.75
C CYS A 192 -6.27 1.98 -9.90
N PHE A 193 -5.63 2.30 -11.01
CA PHE A 193 -5.53 1.44 -12.18
C PHE A 193 -4.77 0.13 -11.90
N CYS A 194 -3.96 0.11 -10.84
CA CYS A 194 -3.19 -1.05 -10.44
C CYS A 194 -4.02 -2.01 -9.56
N CYS A 195 -4.56 -1.54 -8.44
CA CYS A 195 -5.22 -2.38 -7.43
C CYS A 195 -6.74 -2.16 -7.30
N GLY A 196 -7.28 -1.08 -7.85
CA GLY A 196 -8.71 -0.75 -7.77
C GLY A 196 -9.14 0.00 -6.51
N SER A 197 -8.25 0.25 -5.55
CA SER A 197 -8.56 1.06 -4.36
C SER A 197 -8.75 2.54 -4.73
N GLU A 198 -9.45 3.29 -3.91
CA GLU A 198 -9.52 4.74 -4.04
C GLU A 198 -8.16 5.38 -3.75
N PRO A 199 -7.78 6.48 -4.43
CA PRO A 199 -6.56 7.21 -4.11
C PRO A 199 -6.72 8.00 -2.82
N ASP A 200 -5.71 7.97 -1.98
CA ASP A 200 -5.76 8.66 -0.68
C ASP A 200 -5.11 10.04 -0.74
N ILE A 201 -4.20 10.25 -1.69
CA ILE A 201 -3.40 11.47 -1.79
C ILE A 201 -3.49 12.02 -3.20
N ALA A 202 -3.72 13.33 -3.29
CA ALA A 202 -3.59 14.11 -4.51
C ALA A 202 -2.54 15.20 -4.31
N ALA A 203 -1.61 15.32 -5.25
CA ALA A 203 -0.61 16.37 -5.24
C ALA A 203 -0.56 17.09 -6.58
N VAL A 204 -0.28 18.40 -6.55
CA VAL A 204 0.08 19.16 -7.74
C VAL A 204 1.58 18.99 -7.95
N VAL A 205 1.96 18.45 -9.09
CA VAL A 205 3.36 18.26 -9.48
C VAL A 205 3.67 19.05 -10.75
N GLU A 206 4.83 19.67 -10.78
CA GLU A 206 5.32 20.33 -11.98
C GLU A 206 6.01 19.30 -12.88
N THR A 207 5.62 19.27 -14.14
CA THR A 207 6.25 18.42 -15.16
C THR A 207 6.87 19.29 -16.24
N THR A 208 8.03 18.88 -16.77
CA THR A 208 8.77 19.62 -17.81
C THR A 208 7.99 19.79 -19.10
N LEU A 209 7.11 18.84 -19.42
CA LEU A 209 6.37 18.82 -20.69
C LEU A 209 4.96 19.42 -20.60
N ARG A 210 4.37 19.44 -19.40
CA ARG A 210 2.92 19.73 -19.23
C ARG A 210 2.60 20.83 -18.23
N GLY A 211 3.62 21.39 -17.56
CA GLY A 211 3.44 22.33 -16.47
C GLY A 211 2.82 21.65 -15.24
N ASN A 212 1.93 22.33 -14.54
CA ASN A 212 1.30 21.78 -13.34
C ASN A 212 0.24 20.75 -13.68
N VAL A 213 0.34 19.57 -13.08
CA VAL A 213 -0.60 18.48 -13.23
C VAL A 213 -0.99 17.94 -11.84
N LYS A 214 -2.23 17.48 -11.73
CA LYS A 214 -2.68 16.74 -10.54
C LYS A 214 -2.28 15.28 -10.69
N LYS A 215 -1.48 14.80 -9.73
CA LYS A 215 -1.07 13.40 -9.62
C LYS A 215 -1.77 12.77 -8.43
N LEU A 216 -2.34 11.59 -8.64
CA LEU A 216 -2.98 10.77 -7.59
C LEU A 216 -2.02 9.68 -7.14
N PHE A 217 -2.13 9.31 -5.87
CA PHE A 217 -1.32 8.29 -5.22
C PHE A 217 -2.22 7.32 -4.45
N CYS A 218 -1.94 6.04 -4.59
CA CYS A 218 -2.61 4.97 -3.88
C CYS A 218 -1.75 4.52 -2.71
N SER A 219 -2.24 4.65 -1.47
CA SER A 219 -1.54 4.17 -0.28
C SER A 219 -1.51 2.64 -0.20
N THR A 220 -2.50 1.97 -0.77
CA THR A 220 -2.62 0.50 -0.71
C THR A 220 -1.49 -0.22 -1.48
N CYS A 221 -1.19 0.19 -2.72
CA CYS A 221 -0.19 -0.49 -3.54
C CYS A 221 1.03 0.38 -3.93
N GLY A 222 1.00 1.68 -3.65
CA GLY A 222 2.07 2.61 -4.02
C GLY A 222 2.01 3.12 -5.46
N ALA A 223 0.98 2.76 -6.27
CA ALA A 223 0.82 3.28 -7.62
C ALA A 223 0.55 4.78 -7.63
N SER A 224 0.97 5.44 -8.71
CA SER A 224 0.67 6.85 -8.96
C SER A 224 0.36 7.10 -10.43
N TRP A 225 -0.51 8.08 -10.71
CA TRP A 225 -0.89 8.43 -12.08
C TRP A 225 -1.27 9.89 -12.22
N LEU A 226 -1.12 10.42 -13.44
CA LEU A 226 -1.55 11.77 -13.76
C LEU A 226 -3.08 11.78 -13.97
N TYR A 227 -3.76 12.67 -13.26
CA TYR A 227 -5.23 12.74 -13.24
C TYR A 227 -5.76 13.81 -14.20
N GLU A 228 -5.25 15.03 -14.09
CA GLU A 228 -5.65 16.16 -14.92
C GLU A 228 -4.58 17.25 -14.96
N ARG A 229 -4.62 18.09 -16.01
CA ARG A 229 -3.83 19.32 -16.09
C ARG A 229 -4.54 20.43 -15.31
N ILE A 230 -3.76 21.22 -14.56
CA ILE A 230 -4.26 22.38 -13.81
C ILE A 230 -3.80 23.66 -14.49
#